data_a7f25f9c570189ac20be7c232fab5ce5
#
_entry.id   a7f25f9c570189ac20be7c232fab5ce5
#
_cell.length_a   1.000
_cell.length_b   1.000
_cell.length_c   1.000
_cell.angle_alpha   90.00
_cell.angle_beta   90.00
_cell.angle_gamma   90.00
#
_symmetry.space_group_name_H-M   'P 1'
#
loop_
_entity.id
_entity.type
_entity.pdbx_description
1 polymer ?
#
loop_
_entity_poly.entity_id
_entity_poly.type
_entity_poly.pdbx_seq_one_letter_code
_entity_poly.pdbx_strand_id
1 'polypeptide(L)'
;MALEDLRKKIYKPGAEFDERLRPPAVFDPGTKKAEAPARVWLEPTSKKPFFTSRQKKYFFIVSIALFVLLSSLVFFIYWRSRNYFDKTLIDLSISGPERIVSGETATYVVKCKNSTKTALQKVQLTFYWPEGTSGQASSFNLIETVPLNDIAPAGQIEVPFAARLIGPKESQKQIKAKLSYEPMKINAEFANTADFNALIISTPLALNFEFSDEVVSGQPLTIGLRYLNSSPDIFSNLIIKVEYP
;
A
#
# COMPACT_ATOMS: atom_id res chain seq x y z
N MET A 1 -4.58 28.85 38.43
CA MET A 1 -5.22 29.64 39.53
C MET A 1 -6.71 29.50 39.33
N ALA A 2 -7.38 28.79 40.23
CA ALA A 2 -8.80 28.50 40.09
C ALA A 2 -9.62 29.71 40.58
N LEU A 3 -10.76 29.94 39.91
CA LEU A 3 -11.70 31.02 40.22
C LEU A 3 -12.16 31.04 41.69
N GLU A 4 -12.07 29.93 42.38
CA GLU A 4 -12.39 29.79 43.83
C GLU A 4 -11.40 30.52 44.76
N ASP A 5 -10.13 30.64 44.36
CA ASP A 5 -9.12 31.36 45.17
C ASP A 5 -9.31 32.89 45.15
N LEU A 6 -9.86 33.40 44.05
CA LEU A 6 -10.20 34.82 43.93
C LEU A 6 -11.44 35.20 44.78
N ARG A 7 -12.41 34.31 44.89
CA ARG A 7 -13.63 34.51 45.67
C ARG A 7 -13.37 34.60 47.17
N LYS A 8 -12.43 33.81 47.69
CA LYS A 8 -11.99 33.86 49.11
C LYS A 8 -11.23 35.13 49.50
N LYS A 9 -10.62 35.82 48.51
CA LYS A 9 -9.88 37.07 48.77
C LYS A 9 -10.76 38.31 48.82
N ILE A 10 -11.93 38.28 48.20
CA ILE A 10 -12.79 39.46 48.02
C ILE A 10 -13.92 39.50 49.06
N TYR A 11 -14.31 38.38 49.63
CA TYR A 11 -15.42 38.32 50.58
C TYR A 11 -14.95 37.67 51.87
N LYS A 12 -14.71 38.54 52.90
CA LYS A 12 -14.58 38.09 54.29
C LYS A 12 -15.92 38.41 55.01
N PRO A 13 -16.76 37.39 55.28
CA PRO A 13 -17.94 37.60 56.09
C PRO A 13 -17.47 37.93 57.51
N GLY A 14 -17.87 39.14 58.05
CA GLY A 14 -17.53 39.58 59.40
C GLY A 14 -16.50 40.71 59.49
N ALA A 15 -16.11 41.33 58.37
CA ALA A 15 -15.35 42.60 58.47
C ALA A 15 -16.27 43.74 58.93
N GLU A 16 -16.16 44.13 60.19
CA GLU A 16 -16.76 45.33 60.66
C GLU A 16 -16.16 46.51 59.91
N PHE A 17 -17.02 47.31 59.24
CA PHE A 17 -16.60 48.55 58.62
C PHE A 17 -16.38 49.55 59.78
N ASP A 18 -15.16 50.00 59.92
CA ASP A 18 -14.80 51.05 60.91
C ASP A 18 -15.49 52.38 60.53
N GLU A 19 -16.53 52.71 61.29
CA GLU A 19 -17.38 53.93 61.12
C GLU A 19 -16.62 55.21 61.31
N ARG A 20 -15.37 55.16 61.80
CA ARG A 20 -14.51 56.30 62.08
C ARG A 20 -13.90 57.01 60.88
N LEU A 21 -14.04 56.44 59.70
CA LEU A 21 -13.49 56.98 58.44
C LEU A 21 -14.50 57.83 57.64
N ARG A 22 -15.65 58.13 58.17
CA ARG A 22 -16.52 59.19 57.60
C ARG A 22 -16.01 60.56 58.04
N PRO A 23 -15.52 61.40 57.12
CA PRO A 23 -15.27 62.77 57.45
C PRO A 23 -16.62 63.45 57.89
N PRO A 24 -16.65 64.24 58.94
CA PRO A 24 -17.88 64.91 59.36
C PRO A 24 -18.38 65.83 58.25
N ALA A 25 -19.66 65.66 57.89
CA ALA A 25 -20.31 66.54 56.93
C ALA A 25 -20.41 67.93 57.63
N VAL A 26 -19.48 68.82 57.34
CA VAL A 26 -19.57 70.21 57.67
C VAL A 26 -20.66 70.82 56.78
N PHE A 27 -21.85 70.99 57.36
CA PHE A 27 -22.95 71.70 56.73
C PHE A 27 -22.74 73.21 56.99
N ASP A 28 -22.20 73.93 56.01
CA ASP A 28 -22.09 75.37 56.00
C ASP A 28 -23.28 75.99 55.25
N PRO A 29 -24.26 76.68 55.95
CA PRO A 29 -25.48 77.17 55.32
C PRO A 29 -25.30 78.43 54.47
N GLY A 30 -24.07 78.85 54.17
CA GLY A 30 -23.77 80.15 53.54
C GLY A 30 -23.20 80.13 52.11
N THR A 31 -22.90 79.06 51.57
CA THR A 31 -22.32 79.00 50.20
C THR A 31 -23.42 78.82 49.18
N LYS A 32 -23.50 79.79 48.23
CA LYS A 32 -24.29 79.67 46.99
C LYS A 32 -24.11 78.37 46.34
N LYS A 33 -25.23 77.67 46.03
CA LYS A 33 -25.25 76.48 45.26
C LYS A 33 -24.32 76.64 44.03
N ALA A 34 -23.13 76.06 44.08
CA ALA A 34 -22.35 75.77 42.85
C ALA A 34 -23.17 74.78 42.06
N GLU A 35 -23.67 75.20 40.88
CA GLU A 35 -24.30 74.32 39.96
C GLU A 35 -23.27 73.18 39.66
N ALA A 36 -23.65 71.98 40.05
CA ALA A 36 -22.85 70.78 39.70
C ALA A 36 -22.72 70.75 38.18
N PRO A 37 -21.50 70.57 37.62
CA PRO A 37 -21.36 70.52 36.22
C PRO A 37 -22.27 69.40 35.70
N ALA A 38 -23.13 69.72 34.73
CA ALA A 38 -24.03 68.82 34.10
C ALA A 38 -23.15 67.58 33.62
N ARG A 39 -23.43 66.43 34.19
CA ARG A 39 -22.84 65.23 33.74
C ARG A 39 -23.27 65.07 32.27
N VAL A 40 -22.42 65.45 31.34
CA VAL A 40 -22.57 65.16 29.94
C VAL A 40 -22.45 63.64 29.86
N TRP A 41 -23.58 62.96 29.83
CA TRP A 41 -23.63 61.57 29.43
C TRP A 41 -23.15 61.54 27.98
N LEU A 42 -21.88 61.15 27.78
CA LEU A 42 -21.42 60.79 26.47
C LEU A 42 -22.34 59.68 26.03
N GLU A 43 -23.28 59.99 25.14
CA GLU A 43 -24.09 59.00 24.49
C GLU A 43 -23.10 57.99 23.84
N PRO A 44 -23.25 56.71 24.13
CA PRO A 44 -22.39 55.72 23.50
C PRO A 44 -22.52 55.94 22.01
N THR A 45 -21.43 56.35 21.36
CA THR A 45 -21.37 56.53 19.90
C THR A 45 -21.89 55.23 19.29
N SER A 46 -23.15 55.29 18.85
CA SER A 46 -23.82 54.21 18.17
C SER A 46 -22.91 53.82 16.99
N LYS A 47 -22.10 52.76 17.13
CA LYS A 47 -21.35 52.19 16.04
C LYS A 47 -22.37 51.83 15.00
N LYS A 48 -22.45 52.64 13.93
CA LYS A 48 -23.33 52.36 12.79
C LYS A 48 -23.08 50.89 12.38
N PRO A 49 -24.10 50.05 12.38
CA PRO A 49 -23.89 48.64 12.03
C PRO A 49 -23.28 48.59 10.62
N PHE A 50 -22.13 47.89 10.49
CA PHE A 50 -21.36 47.77 9.24
C PHE A 50 -22.18 47.27 8.05
N PHE A 51 -23.38 46.69 8.31
CA PHE A 51 -24.29 46.18 7.29
C PHE A 51 -25.71 46.66 7.52
N THR A 52 -26.33 47.21 6.48
CA THR A 52 -27.77 47.53 6.44
C THR A 52 -28.58 46.23 6.54
N SER A 53 -29.81 46.29 7.06
CA SER A 53 -30.65 45.11 7.24
C SER A 53 -30.88 44.29 5.94
N ARG A 54 -30.87 44.95 4.77
CA ARG A 54 -30.92 44.28 3.44
C ARG A 54 -29.62 43.56 3.13
N GLN A 55 -28.48 44.16 3.40
CA GLN A 55 -27.16 43.54 3.18
C GLN A 55 -26.94 42.30 4.04
N LYS A 56 -27.42 42.29 5.29
CA LYS A 56 -27.39 41.13 6.19
C LYS A 56 -28.18 39.95 5.60
N LYS A 57 -29.36 40.19 4.99
CA LYS A 57 -30.15 39.14 4.36
C LYS A 57 -29.44 38.57 3.16
N TYR A 58 -28.87 39.40 2.29
CA TYR A 58 -28.09 38.91 1.14
C TYR A 58 -26.83 38.14 1.55
N PHE A 59 -26.10 38.64 2.55
CA PHE A 59 -24.96 37.96 3.11
C PHE A 59 -25.33 36.56 3.68
N PHE A 60 -26.45 36.44 4.37
CA PHE A 60 -26.95 35.20 4.91
C PHE A 60 -27.35 34.23 3.80
N ILE A 61 -28.02 34.70 2.75
CA ILE A 61 -28.41 33.88 1.59
C ILE A 61 -27.15 33.39 0.84
N VAL A 62 -26.19 34.28 0.60
CA VAL A 62 -24.92 33.91 -0.08
C VAL A 62 -24.13 32.92 0.78
N SER A 63 -24.09 33.10 2.10
CA SER A 63 -23.41 32.15 3.01
C SER A 63 -24.06 30.77 2.98
N ILE A 64 -25.40 30.69 2.98
CA ILE A 64 -26.13 29.42 2.85
C ILE A 64 -25.86 28.79 1.48
N ALA A 65 -25.91 29.57 0.41
CA ALA A 65 -25.64 29.06 -0.94
C ALA A 65 -24.21 28.51 -1.06
N LEU A 66 -23.23 29.21 -0.49
CA LEU A 66 -21.83 28.77 -0.44
C LEU A 66 -21.68 27.50 0.39
N PHE A 67 -22.36 27.42 1.54
CA PHE A 67 -22.34 26.23 2.40
C PHE A 67 -22.93 25.01 1.68
N VAL A 68 -24.07 25.17 0.99
CA VAL A 68 -24.68 24.10 0.20
C VAL A 68 -23.77 23.65 -0.93
N LEU A 69 -23.12 24.62 -1.61
CA LEU A 69 -22.20 24.32 -2.70
C LEU A 69 -20.96 23.53 -2.20
N LEU A 70 -20.36 23.97 -1.09
CA LEU A 70 -19.24 23.26 -0.47
C LEU A 70 -19.63 21.88 0.03
N SER A 71 -20.80 21.75 0.66
CA SER A 71 -21.32 20.45 1.14
C SER A 71 -21.57 19.50 -0.04
N SER A 72 -22.13 20.01 -1.15
CA SER A 72 -22.35 19.25 -2.38
C SER A 72 -21.03 18.79 -3.01
N LEU A 73 -20.01 19.66 -3.02
CA LEU A 73 -18.68 19.32 -3.51
C LEU A 73 -18.02 18.23 -2.67
N VAL A 74 -18.07 18.36 -1.35
CA VAL A 74 -17.55 17.34 -0.42
C VAL A 74 -18.28 16.02 -0.59
N PHE A 75 -19.61 16.06 -0.69
CA PHE A 75 -20.44 14.87 -0.93
C PHE A 75 -20.09 14.20 -2.28
N PHE A 76 -19.89 15.01 -3.34
CA PHE A 76 -19.50 14.50 -4.65
C PHE A 76 -18.12 13.84 -4.64
N ILE A 77 -17.13 14.47 -3.99
CA ILE A 77 -15.78 13.89 -3.82
C ILE A 77 -15.85 12.59 -3.02
N TYR A 78 -16.61 12.58 -1.90
CA TYR A 78 -16.79 11.41 -1.07
C TYR A 78 -17.48 10.26 -1.84
N TRP A 79 -18.52 10.56 -2.61
CA TRP A 79 -19.24 9.57 -3.41
C TRP A 79 -18.35 9.00 -4.52
N ARG A 80 -17.58 9.85 -5.19
CA ARG A 80 -16.61 9.42 -6.22
C ARG A 80 -15.49 8.57 -5.60
N SER A 81 -15.01 8.91 -4.41
CA SER A 81 -13.95 8.18 -3.71
C SER A 81 -14.39 6.76 -3.28
N ARG A 82 -15.69 6.52 -3.04
CA ARG A 82 -16.19 5.18 -2.70
C ARG A 82 -16.11 4.17 -3.83
N ASN A 83 -15.96 4.63 -5.07
CA ASN A 83 -15.86 3.77 -6.26
C ASN A 83 -14.42 3.60 -6.74
N TYR A 84 -13.44 3.99 -5.92
CA TYR A 84 -12.04 3.77 -6.26
C TYR A 84 -11.67 2.30 -6.08
N PHE A 85 -11.21 1.68 -7.18
CA PHE A 85 -10.70 0.32 -7.16
C PHE A 85 -9.23 0.34 -6.74
N ASP A 86 -8.89 -0.39 -5.69
CA ASP A 86 -7.53 -0.51 -5.20
C ASP A 86 -6.95 -1.87 -5.61
N LYS A 87 -6.04 -1.85 -6.57
CA LYS A 87 -5.34 -3.04 -7.07
C LYS A 87 -4.44 -3.71 -6.02
N THR A 88 -4.05 -3.00 -4.95
CA THR A 88 -3.21 -3.55 -3.89
C THR A 88 -3.94 -4.57 -3.02
N LEU A 89 -5.28 -4.57 -3.08
CA LEU A 89 -6.13 -5.54 -2.41
C LEU A 89 -6.27 -6.87 -3.19
N ILE A 90 -5.65 -6.97 -4.36
CA ILE A 90 -5.52 -8.24 -5.08
C ILE A 90 -4.17 -8.83 -4.73
N ASP A 91 -4.20 -9.90 -3.96
CA ASP A 91 -3.02 -10.62 -3.55
C ASP A 91 -2.72 -11.74 -4.55
N LEU A 92 -1.50 -11.71 -5.09
CA LEU A 92 -0.98 -12.73 -6.00
C LEU A 92 0.32 -13.25 -5.39
N SER A 93 0.37 -14.54 -5.12
CA SER A 93 1.55 -15.18 -4.56
C SER A 93 1.86 -16.50 -5.26
N ILE A 94 3.14 -16.84 -5.29
CA ILE A 94 3.62 -18.13 -5.79
C ILE A 94 4.19 -18.86 -4.59
N SER A 95 3.80 -20.12 -4.43
CA SER A 95 4.34 -21.02 -3.40
C SER A 95 4.86 -22.29 -4.07
N GLY A 96 5.97 -22.82 -3.56
CA GLY A 96 6.61 -24.02 -4.10
C GLY A 96 7.97 -24.26 -3.43
N PRO A 97 8.72 -25.24 -3.91
CA PRO A 97 10.04 -25.55 -3.40
C PRO A 97 11.05 -24.43 -3.73
N GLU A 98 11.67 -23.86 -2.70
CA GLU A 98 12.77 -22.88 -2.87
C GLU A 98 14.09 -23.55 -3.29
N ARG A 99 14.25 -24.84 -3.01
CA ARG A 99 15.46 -25.63 -3.28
C ARG A 99 15.07 -26.85 -4.10
N ILE A 100 15.67 -27.01 -5.26
CA ILE A 100 15.33 -28.07 -6.21
C ILE A 100 16.59 -28.77 -6.72
N VAL A 101 16.41 -30.01 -7.13
CA VAL A 101 17.41 -30.75 -7.90
C VAL A 101 17.19 -30.52 -9.39
N SER A 102 18.24 -30.27 -10.14
CA SER A 102 18.15 -30.06 -11.59
C SER A 102 17.51 -31.26 -12.29
N GLY A 103 16.45 -30.99 -13.09
CA GLY A 103 15.73 -32.04 -13.83
C GLY A 103 14.65 -32.77 -13.04
N GLU A 104 14.50 -32.51 -11.75
CA GLU A 104 13.37 -33.00 -10.95
C GLU A 104 12.11 -32.19 -11.23
N THR A 105 10.95 -32.86 -11.20
CA THR A 105 9.66 -32.20 -11.39
C THR A 105 9.31 -31.40 -10.13
N ALA A 106 9.23 -30.07 -10.29
CA ALA A 106 8.79 -29.16 -9.24
C ALA A 106 7.39 -28.63 -9.55
N THR A 107 6.55 -28.58 -8.52
CA THR A 107 5.20 -28.02 -8.62
C THR A 107 5.15 -26.70 -7.88
N TYR A 108 4.70 -25.66 -8.57
CA TYR A 108 4.46 -24.33 -8.03
C TYR A 108 2.96 -24.03 -8.05
N VAL A 109 2.44 -23.50 -6.95
CA VAL A 109 1.03 -23.13 -6.84
C VAL A 109 0.92 -21.62 -6.82
N VAL A 110 0.20 -21.09 -7.80
CA VAL A 110 -0.14 -19.67 -7.84
C VAL A 110 -1.47 -19.47 -7.13
N LYS A 111 -1.46 -18.63 -6.11
CA LYS A 111 -2.61 -18.27 -5.31
C LYS A 111 -3.04 -16.86 -5.63
N CYS A 112 -4.28 -16.69 -6.07
CA CYS A 112 -4.92 -15.42 -6.38
C CYS A 112 -6.04 -15.16 -5.39
N LYS A 113 -5.98 -14.07 -4.63
CA LYS A 113 -7.01 -13.69 -3.66
C LYS A 113 -7.54 -12.30 -3.95
N ASN A 114 -8.83 -12.18 -4.11
CA ASN A 114 -9.52 -10.91 -4.29
C ASN A 114 -10.03 -10.38 -2.95
N SER A 115 -9.31 -9.47 -2.31
CA SER A 115 -9.74 -8.82 -1.06
C SER A 115 -10.55 -7.54 -1.30
N THR A 116 -10.93 -7.26 -2.57
CA THR A 116 -11.77 -6.11 -2.90
C THR A 116 -13.26 -6.42 -2.71
N LYS A 117 -14.07 -5.37 -2.78
CA LYS A 117 -15.54 -5.48 -2.76
C LYS A 117 -16.16 -5.70 -4.15
N THR A 118 -15.34 -5.81 -5.20
CA THR A 118 -15.76 -5.91 -6.59
C THR A 118 -15.31 -7.23 -7.17
N ALA A 119 -16.17 -7.91 -7.92
CA ALA A 119 -15.80 -9.13 -8.63
C ALA A 119 -14.82 -8.80 -9.77
N LEU A 120 -13.88 -9.70 -10.03
CA LEU A 120 -12.96 -9.64 -11.15
C LEU A 120 -13.47 -10.50 -12.29
N GLN A 121 -13.50 -9.94 -13.48
CA GLN A 121 -13.96 -10.59 -14.71
C GLN A 121 -12.81 -10.70 -15.71
N LYS A 122 -12.94 -11.57 -16.72
CA LYS A 122 -11.92 -11.81 -17.76
C LYS A 122 -10.54 -12.09 -17.16
N VAL A 123 -10.53 -12.88 -16.10
CA VAL A 123 -9.30 -13.19 -15.37
C VAL A 123 -8.43 -14.12 -16.19
N GLN A 124 -7.17 -13.73 -16.39
CA GLN A 124 -6.15 -14.53 -17.07
C GLN A 124 -4.90 -14.61 -16.21
N LEU A 125 -4.43 -15.82 -15.97
CA LEU A 125 -3.19 -16.08 -15.26
C LEU A 125 -2.13 -16.51 -16.27
N THR A 126 -1.07 -15.71 -16.41
CA THR A 126 0.10 -16.04 -17.24
C THR A 126 1.26 -16.41 -16.34
N PHE A 127 1.78 -17.59 -16.52
CA PHE A 127 2.92 -18.12 -15.79
C PHE A 127 4.15 -18.16 -16.69
N TYR A 128 5.26 -17.62 -16.20
CA TYR A 128 6.51 -17.53 -16.93
C TYR A 128 7.55 -18.44 -16.28
N TRP A 129 7.90 -19.47 -17.01
CA TRP A 129 8.98 -20.38 -16.62
C TRP A 129 10.34 -19.78 -16.95
N PRO A 130 11.37 -20.00 -16.13
CA PRO A 130 12.73 -19.58 -16.44
C PRO A 130 13.33 -20.41 -17.57
N GLU A 131 14.37 -19.88 -18.21
CA GLU A 131 15.16 -20.63 -19.21
C GLU A 131 15.71 -21.94 -18.64
N GLY A 132 15.76 -22.97 -19.49
CA GLY A 132 16.15 -24.31 -19.09
C GLY A 132 15.03 -25.09 -18.41
N THR A 133 13.78 -24.65 -18.55
CA THR A 133 12.62 -25.41 -18.09
C THR A 133 12.19 -26.39 -19.19
N SER A 134 11.83 -27.61 -18.81
CA SER A 134 11.23 -28.60 -19.70
C SER A 134 9.95 -29.16 -19.08
N GLY A 135 8.95 -29.37 -19.94
CA GLY A 135 7.70 -30.04 -19.57
C GLY A 135 7.71 -31.53 -19.88
N GLN A 136 6.60 -32.19 -19.61
CA GLN A 136 6.38 -33.58 -20.02
C GLN A 136 6.09 -33.72 -21.51
N ALA A 137 5.63 -32.66 -22.17
CA ALA A 137 5.36 -32.65 -23.61
C ALA A 137 6.60 -32.24 -24.41
N SER A 138 6.73 -32.76 -25.62
CA SER A 138 7.84 -32.45 -26.54
C SER A 138 7.86 -30.97 -27.01
N SER A 139 6.76 -30.25 -26.89
CA SER A 139 6.64 -28.80 -27.16
C SER A 139 6.25 -28.06 -25.88
N PHE A 140 7.21 -27.81 -25.01
CA PHE A 140 6.97 -27.05 -23.77
C PHE A 140 7.15 -25.56 -24.05
N ASN A 141 6.12 -24.77 -23.70
CA ASN A 141 6.19 -23.33 -23.78
C ASN A 141 6.64 -22.75 -22.44
N LEU A 142 7.62 -21.85 -22.46
CA LEU A 142 8.06 -21.13 -21.28
C LEU A 142 7.00 -20.16 -20.74
N ILE A 143 5.96 -19.89 -21.51
CA ILE A 143 4.85 -19.03 -21.14
C ILE A 143 3.56 -19.85 -21.23
N GLU A 144 2.89 -19.97 -20.11
CA GLU A 144 1.64 -20.70 -20.01
C GLU A 144 0.54 -19.74 -19.55
N THR A 145 -0.54 -19.61 -20.33
CA THR A 145 -1.67 -18.74 -20.02
C THR A 145 -2.91 -19.58 -19.79
N VAL A 146 -3.50 -19.43 -18.62
CA VAL A 146 -4.70 -20.13 -18.20
C VAL A 146 -5.81 -19.10 -17.97
N PRO A 147 -6.93 -19.18 -18.72
CA PRO A 147 -8.11 -18.38 -18.41
C PRO A 147 -8.75 -18.91 -17.12
N LEU A 148 -9.05 -18.01 -16.21
CA LEU A 148 -9.70 -18.34 -14.95
C LEU A 148 -11.17 -17.88 -14.97
N ASN A 149 -11.99 -18.51 -14.13
CA ASN A 149 -13.34 -18.00 -13.87
C ASN A 149 -13.28 -16.66 -13.13
N ASP A 150 -14.38 -15.93 -13.16
CA ASP A 150 -14.54 -14.70 -12.40
C ASP A 150 -14.25 -14.92 -10.91
N ILE A 151 -13.51 -14.00 -10.30
CA ILE A 151 -13.18 -14.09 -8.87
C ILE A 151 -14.12 -13.18 -8.10
N ALA A 152 -15.03 -13.77 -7.34
CA ALA A 152 -15.97 -13.03 -6.48
C ALA A 152 -15.22 -12.20 -5.41
N PRO A 153 -15.86 -11.18 -4.82
CA PRO A 153 -15.34 -10.51 -3.63
C PRO A 153 -14.98 -11.51 -2.52
N ALA A 154 -13.82 -11.33 -1.91
CA ALA A 154 -13.23 -12.26 -0.93
C ALA A 154 -12.95 -13.68 -1.46
N GLY A 155 -13.11 -13.91 -2.77
CA GLY A 155 -12.81 -15.19 -3.43
C GLY A 155 -11.33 -15.44 -3.58
N GLN A 156 -10.96 -16.72 -3.69
CA GLN A 156 -9.61 -17.19 -3.86
C GLN A 156 -9.59 -18.33 -4.87
N ILE A 157 -8.55 -18.35 -5.71
CA ILE A 157 -8.29 -19.42 -6.68
C ILE A 157 -6.84 -19.85 -6.52
N GLU A 158 -6.58 -21.15 -6.65
CA GLU A 158 -5.24 -21.73 -6.65
C GLU A 158 -5.05 -22.53 -7.94
N VAL A 159 -3.94 -22.29 -8.62
CA VAL A 159 -3.61 -22.95 -9.88
C VAL A 159 -2.22 -23.59 -9.76
N PRO A 160 -2.10 -24.92 -9.88
CA PRO A 160 -0.81 -25.60 -9.87
C PRO A 160 -0.18 -25.58 -11.26
N PHE A 161 1.15 -25.35 -11.29
CA PHE A 161 2.01 -25.48 -12.46
C PHE A 161 3.15 -26.42 -12.15
N ALA A 162 3.42 -27.38 -13.02
CA ALA A 162 4.46 -28.37 -12.81
C ALA A 162 5.39 -28.49 -14.01
N ALA A 163 6.69 -28.38 -13.76
CA ALA A 163 7.71 -28.56 -14.79
C ALA A 163 9.05 -29.00 -14.17
N ARG A 164 9.99 -29.37 -15.03
CA ARG A 164 11.35 -29.69 -14.64
C ARG A 164 12.26 -28.50 -14.91
N LEU A 165 12.89 -27.98 -13.88
CA LEU A 165 13.88 -26.91 -14.03
C LEU A 165 15.27 -27.48 -14.14
N ILE A 166 15.96 -27.11 -15.24
CA ILE A 166 17.30 -27.58 -15.55
C ILE A 166 18.27 -26.39 -15.45
N GLY A 167 19.40 -26.64 -14.82
CA GLY A 167 20.46 -25.66 -14.70
C GLY A 167 21.64 -26.17 -13.87
N PRO A 168 22.74 -25.42 -13.85
CA PRO A 168 23.90 -25.77 -13.05
C PRO A 168 23.60 -25.62 -11.55
N LYS A 169 24.36 -26.33 -10.72
CA LYS A 169 24.31 -26.18 -9.27
C LYS A 169 24.57 -24.73 -8.87
N GLU A 170 23.86 -24.27 -7.83
CA GLU A 170 23.90 -22.92 -7.30
C GLU A 170 23.31 -21.84 -8.22
N SER A 171 22.66 -22.22 -9.33
CA SER A 171 21.94 -21.28 -10.17
C SER A 171 20.57 -20.93 -9.59
N GLN A 172 20.23 -19.64 -9.62
CA GLN A 172 18.90 -19.15 -9.27
C GLN A 172 18.00 -19.16 -10.50
N LYS A 173 16.78 -19.62 -10.31
CA LYS A 173 15.73 -19.66 -11.33
C LYS A 173 14.58 -18.76 -10.89
N GLN A 174 14.37 -17.65 -11.60
CA GLN A 174 13.27 -16.74 -11.34
C GLN A 174 12.03 -17.19 -12.09
N ILE A 175 10.96 -17.41 -11.34
CA ILE A 175 9.63 -17.76 -11.81
C ILE A 175 8.75 -16.53 -11.65
N LYS A 176 7.90 -16.22 -12.62
CA LYS A 176 7.00 -15.10 -12.62
C LYS A 176 5.57 -15.53 -12.87
N ALA A 177 4.62 -14.90 -12.18
CA ALA A 177 3.21 -14.99 -12.50
C ALA A 177 2.64 -13.60 -12.73
N LYS A 178 1.77 -13.44 -13.73
CA LYS A 178 1.03 -12.23 -14.03
C LYS A 178 -0.45 -12.56 -14.06
N LEU A 179 -1.22 -11.88 -13.24
CA LEU A 179 -2.67 -11.94 -13.24
C LEU A 179 -3.22 -10.70 -13.94
N SER A 180 -3.91 -10.86 -15.07
CA SER A 180 -4.64 -9.80 -15.75
C SER A 180 -6.14 -9.96 -15.48
N TYR A 181 -6.86 -8.88 -15.25
CA TYR A 181 -8.29 -8.89 -14.90
C TYR A 181 -8.96 -7.55 -15.16
N GLU A 182 -10.28 -7.56 -15.31
CA GLU A 182 -11.12 -6.38 -15.37
C GLU A 182 -12.06 -6.37 -14.14
N PRO A 183 -12.02 -5.35 -13.25
CA PRO A 183 -12.98 -5.23 -12.17
C PRO A 183 -14.37 -4.94 -12.72
N MET A 184 -15.41 -5.61 -12.19
CA MET A 184 -16.78 -5.35 -12.58
C MET A 184 -17.14 -3.86 -12.44
N LYS A 185 -17.81 -3.27 -13.43
CA LYS A 185 -18.18 -1.85 -13.53
C LYS A 185 -17.03 -0.89 -13.83
N ILE A 186 -15.83 -1.39 -14.12
CA ILE A 186 -14.68 -0.56 -14.51
C ILE A 186 -14.15 -1.10 -15.84
N ASN A 187 -14.29 -0.32 -16.92
CA ASN A 187 -13.79 -0.70 -18.25
C ASN A 187 -12.29 -0.40 -18.35
N ALA A 188 -11.50 -1.06 -17.51
CA ALA A 188 -10.05 -0.96 -17.55
C ALA A 188 -9.44 -2.30 -17.12
N GLU A 189 -8.43 -2.73 -17.85
CA GLU A 189 -7.62 -3.90 -17.53
C GLU A 189 -6.56 -3.53 -16.50
N PHE A 190 -6.43 -4.37 -15.49
CA PHE A 190 -5.41 -4.28 -14.44
C PHE A 190 -4.54 -5.53 -14.47
N ALA A 191 -3.32 -5.40 -13.98
CA ALA A 191 -2.42 -6.54 -13.83
C ALA A 191 -1.66 -6.45 -12.50
N ASN A 192 -1.52 -7.62 -11.86
CA ASN A 192 -0.64 -7.85 -10.73
C ASN A 192 0.41 -8.87 -11.12
N THR A 193 1.60 -8.76 -10.54
CA THR A 193 2.71 -9.71 -10.77
C THR A 193 3.23 -10.22 -9.45
N ALA A 194 3.69 -11.48 -9.47
CA ALA A 194 4.41 -12.10 -8.38
C ALA A 194 5.65 -12.79 -8.91
N ASP A 195 6.72 -12.73 -8.15
CA ASP A 195 8.00 -13.36 -8.46
C ASP A 195 8.35 -14.39 -7.39
N PHE A 196 8.99 -15.48 -7.80
CA PHE A 196 9.48 -16.53 -6.92
C PHE A 196 10.86 -16.98 -7.39
N ASN A 197 11.80 -17.17 -6.46
CA ASN A 197 13.14 -17.61 -6.77
C ASN A 197 13.37 -19.03 -6.25
N ALA A 198 13.75 -19.94 -7.15
CA ALA A 198 14.15 -21.28 -6.81
C ALA A 198 15.66 -21.45 -7.01
N LEU A 199 16.33 -22.12 -6.10
CA LEU A 199 17.76 -22.41 -6.13
C LEU A 199 18.00 -23.86 -6.52
N ILE A 200 18.81 -24.09 -7.55
CA ILE A 200 19.27 -25.44 -7.91
C ILE A 200 20.40 -25.85 -6.97
N ILE A 201 20.13 -26.81 -6.10
CA ILE A 201 21.10 -27.25 -5.06
C ILE A 201 22.01 -28.38 -5.53
N SER A 202 21.58 -29.15 -6.51
CA SER A 202 22.38 -30.23 -7.06
C SER A 202 21.97 -30.55 -8.51
N THR A 203 22.87 -31.19 -9.21
CA THR A 203 22.65 -31.74 -10.57
C THR A 203 22.78 -33.24 -10.51
N PRO A 204 21.85 -34.00 -11.08
CA PRO A 204 21.93 -35.48 -11.08
C PRO A 204 23.06 -36.02 -11.96
N LEU A 205 23.52 -35.24 -12.93
CA LEU A 205 24.64 -35.61 -13.80
C LEU A 205 25.91 -34.91 -13.33
N ALA A 206 26.88 -35.65 -12.89
CA ALA A 206 28.24 -35.19 -12.63
C ALA A 206 29.15 -35.53 -13.79
N LEU A 207 29.90 -34.57 -14.28
CA LEU A 207 30.93 -34.74 -15.30
C LEU A 207 32.27 -34.47 -14.66
N ASN A 208 33.23 -35.37 -14.93
CA ASN A 208 34.59 -35.24 -14.49
C ASN A 208 35.55 -35.43 -15.67
N PHE A 209 36.44 -34.46 -15.86
CA PHE A 209 37.49 -34.56 -16.85
C PHE A 209 38.73 -35.14 -16.21
N GLU A 210 39.30 -36.18 -16.85
CA GLU A 210 40.56 -36.80 -16.48
C GLU A 210 41.57 -36.49 -17.59
N PHE A 211 42.56 -35.70 -17.29
CA PHE A 211 43.65 -35.37 -18.20
C PHE A 211 44.97 -35.28 -17.44
N SER A 212 46.07 -35.34 -18.18
CA SER A 212 47.40 -35.22 -17.60
C SER A 212 47.67 -33.74 -17.22
N ASP A 213 48.15 -33.50 -16.01
CA ASP A 213 48.53 -32.15 -15.54
C ASP A 213 49.71 -31.56 -16.29
N GLU A 214 50.55 -32.44 -16.92
CA GLU A 214 51.69 -32.05 -17.71
C GLU A 214 51.51 -32.44 -19.16
N VAL A 215 51.65 -31.50 -20.07
CA VAL A 215 51.51 -31.69 -21.52
C VAL A 215 52.77 -31.16 -22.21
N VAL A 216 53.36 -32.01 -23.08
CA VAL A 216 54.51 -31.60 -23.90
C VAL A 216 54.00 -31.18 -25.28
N SER A 217 54.53 -30.05 -25.77
CA SER A 217 54.18 -29.52 -27.08
C SER A 217 54.45 -30.57 -28.20
N GLY A 218 53.37 -30.78 -29.02
CA GLY A 218 53.44 -31.75 -30.13
C GLY A 218 53.10 -33.20 -29.80
N GLN A 219 52.78 -33.51 -28.54
CA GLN A 219 52.28 -34.82 -28.14
C GLN A 219 50.75 -34.87 -28.17
N PRO A 220 50.18 -36.03 -28.58
CA PRO A 220 48.74 -36.23 -28.52
C PRO A 220 48.25 -36.21 -27.06
N LEU A 221 47.28 -35.38 -26.74
CA LEU A 221 46.62 -35.30 -25.42
C LEU A 221 45.38 -36.19 -25.45
N THR A 222 45.31 -37.13 -24.51
CA THR A 222 44.11 -37.96 -24.30
C THR A 222 43.34 -37.37 -23.14
N ILE A 223 42.10 -36.96 -23.38
CA ILE A 223 41.17 -36.45 -22.36
C ILE A 223 40.15 -37.56 -22.10
N GLY A 224 40.10 -38.04 -20.87
CA GLY A 224 39.08 -38.93 -20.38
C GLY A 224 37.87 -38.09 -19.86
N LEU A 225 36.68 -38.48 -20.24
CA LEU A 225 35.46 -37.91 -19.67
C LEU A 225 34.69 -39.02 -18.95
N ARG A 226 34.53 -38.83 -17.64
CA ARG A 226 33.74 -39.72 -16.82
C ARG A 226 32.43 -39.00 -16.47
N TYR A 227 31.31 -39.68 -16.66
CA TYR A 227 29.99 -39.15 -16.22
C TYR A 227 29.35 -40.11 -15.21
N LEU A 228 28.61 -39.53 -14.27
CA LEU A 228 27.87 -40.26 -13.27
C LEU A 228 26.45 -39.71 -13.21
N ASN A 229 25.45 -40.58 -13.32
CA ASN A 229 24.07 -40.25 -13.06
C ASN A 229 23.74 -40.70 -11.61
N SER A 230 23.47 -39.75 -10.73
CA SER A 230 23.09 -39.98 -9.33
C SER A 230 21.57 -39.96 -9.12
N SER A 231 20.76 -39.76 -10.16
CA SER A 231 19.31 -39.84 -10.08
C SER A 231 18.78 -41.25 -10.40
N PRO A 232 17.56 -41.58 -9.94
CA PRO A 232 16.86 -42.79 -10.33
C PRO A 232 16.37 -42.74 -11.81
N ASP A 233 16.35 -41.56 -12.43
CA ASP A 233 15.85 -41.36 -13.79
C ASP A 233 16.89 -41.71 -14.83
N ILE A 234 16.45 -42.32 -15.95
CA ILE A 234 17.30 -42.63 -17.09
C ILE A 234 17.35 -41.44 -18.03
N PHE A 235 18.52 -40.87 -18.23
CA PHE A 235 18.75 -39.86 -19.26
C PHE A 235 19.13 -40.52 -20.58
N SER A 236 18.34 -40.27 -21.62
CA SER A 236 18.61 -40.75 -22.98
C SER A 236 19.02 -39.59 -23.90
N ASN A 237 19.74 -39.90 -24.99
CA ASN A 237 20.17 -38.92 -25.97
C ASN A 237 21.01 -37.78 -25.42
N LEU A 238 21.92 -38.09 -24.51
CA LEU A 238 22.85 -37.10 -23.97
C LEU A 238 23.84 -36.66 -25.04
N ILE A 239 23.99 -35.36 -25.22
CA ILE A 239 24.98 -34.77 -26.11
C ILE A 239 26.02 -34.05 -25.25
N ILE A 240 27.25 -34.44 -25.36
CA ILE A 240 28.38 -33.81 -24.70
C ILE A 240 29.12 -32.96 -25.73
N LYS A 241 29.15 -31.64 -25.52
CA LYS A 241 29.93 -30.72 -26.34
C LYS A 241 31.21 -30.39 -25.62
N VAL A 242 32.35 -30.67 -26.23
CA VAL A 242 33.68 -30.31 -25.72
C VAL A 242 34.23 -29.19 -26.60
N GLU A 243 34.54 -28.06 -26.00
CA GLU A 243 35.23 -26.95 -26.66
C GLU A 243 36.68 -26.92 -26.18
N TYR A 244 37.59 -26.85 -27.13
CA TYR A 244 39.04 -26.75 -26.85
C TYR A 244 39.58 -25.47 -27.49
N PRO A 245 40.59 -24.79 -26.88
CA PRO A 245 41.17 -23.54 -27.36
C PRO A 245 41.88 -23.72 -28.73
#